data_d6364e8d02dc305c4767352276e1687c
#
_entry.id   d6364e8d02dc305c4767352276e1687c
#
_cell.length_a   1.000
_cell.length_b   1.000
_cell.length_c   1.000
_cell.angle_alpha   90.00
_cell.angle_beta   90.00
_cell.angle_gamma   90.00
#
_symmetry.space_group_name_H-M   'P 1'
#
loop_
_entity.id
_entity.type
_entity.pdbx_description
1 polymer ?
#
loop_
_entity_poly.entity_id
_entity_poly.type
_entity_poly.pdbx_seq_one_letter_code
_entity_poly.pdbx_strand_id
1 'polypeptide(L)'
;MHNAQDEIIYVGKARILKNRVRQYFQSSYNKSVKIQHMVSHIAYFEYIITDSELEALVLESNLIKEHRPKYNTMLKDDKSYPFIKVTVQEAYPRVLFARRMKKDKNRYFGPYTSAGAVKDVIELVRKLYQVRSCSSCLLYTSPS
;
A
#
# COMPACT_ATOMS: atom_id res chain seq x y z
N MET A 1 8.07 12.74 -4.77
CA MET A 1 8.19 14.20 -4.53
C MET A 1 9.53 14.49 -3.89
N HIS A 2 10.23 15.48 -4.41
CA HIS A 2 11.58 15.85 -4.00
C HIS A 2 11.61 17.25 -3.39
N ASN A 3 12.51 17.46 -2.44
CA ASN A 3 12.77 18.80 -1.88
C ASN A 3 13.86 19.54 -2.67
N ALA A 4 14.23 20.74 -2.21
CA ALA A 4 15.29 21.55 -2.86
C ALA A 4 16.67 20.89 -2.80
N GLN A 5 16.91 19.97 -1.87
CA GLN A 5 18.14 19.21 -1.73
C GLN A 5 18.14 17.89 -2.51
N ASP A 6 17.12 17.67 -3.36
CA ASP A 6 16.93 16.48 -4.17
C ASP A 6 16.69 15.19 -3.35
N GLU A 7 16.21 15.33 -2.13
CA GLU A 7 15.83 14.19 -1.30
C GLU A 7 14.37 13.81 -1.56
N ILE A 8 14.07 12.52 -1.60
CA ILE A 8 12.71 12.02 -1.72
C ILE A 8 12.00 12.18 -0.39
N ILE A 9 11.02 13.07 -0.33
CA ILE A 9 10.29 13.37 0.89
C ILE A 9 8.94 12.68 0.98
N TYR A 10 8.38 12.25 -0.14
CA TYR A 10 7.09 11.56 -0.17
C TYR A 10 6.96 10.70 -1.42
N VAL A 11 6.39 9.52 -1.25
CA VAL A 11 6.01 8.59 -2.31
C VAL A 11 4.52 8.26 -2.17
N GLY A 12 3.80 8.32 -3.26
CA GLY A 12 2.37 8.00 -3.26
C GLY A 12 1.93 7.47 -4.61
N LYS A 13 0.78 6.82 -4.64
CA LYS A 13 0.17 6.32 -5.88
C LYS A 13 -1.14 7.06 -6.17
N ALA A 14 -1.53 7.07 -7.43
CA ALA A 14 -2.79 7.66 -7.86
C ALA A 14 -3.32 6.95 -9.11
N ARG A 15 -4.64 6.85 -9.22
CA ARG A 15 -5.27 6.38 -10.46
C ARG A 15 -5.18 7.45 -11.54
N ILE A 16 -5.46 8.70 -11.16
CA ILE A 16 -5.36 9.87 -12.04
C ILE A 16 -4.36 10.83 -11.40
N LEU A 17 -3.13 10.81 -11.90
CA LEU A 17 -2.02 11.55 -11.33
C LEU A 17 -2.28 13.07 -11.33
N LYS A 18 -2.85 13.59 -12.42
CA LYS A 18 -3.18 15.01 -12.55
C LYS A 18 -4.08 15.51 -11.42
N ASN A 19 -5.13 14.75 -11.10
CA ASN A 19 -6.04 15.12 -10.02
C ASN A 19 -5.37 15.06 -8.65
N ARG A 20 -4.55 14.05 -8.43
CA ARG A 20 -3.82 13.87 -7.17
C ARG A 20 -2.85 15.01 -6.91
N VAL A 21 -2.06 15.38 -7.91
CA VAL A 21 -1.10 16.48 -7.82
C VAL A 21 -1.84 17.80 -7.62
N ARG A 22 -2.92 18.02 -8.36
CA ARG A 22 -3.73 19.23 -8.22
C ARG A 22 -4.29 19.39 -6.81
N GLN A 23 -4.74 18.30 -6.17
CA GLN A 23 -5.24 18.34 -4.80
C GLN A 23 -4.21 18.85 -3.80
N TYR A 24 -2.94 18.50 -3.97
CA TYR A 24 -1.89 18.98 -3.06
C TYR A 24 -1.64 20.48 -3.17
N PHE A 25 -1.86 21.06 -4.33
CA PHE A 25 -1.57 22.47 -4.60
C PHE A 25 -2.80 23.39 -4.58
N GLN A 26 -4.00 22.83 -4.39
CA GLN A 26 -5.21 23.65 -4.28
C GLN A 26 -5.32 24.25 -2.88
N SER A 27 -5.55 25.59 -2.85
CA SER A 27 -5.72 26.34 -1.59
C SER A 27 -7.05 26.05 -0.89
N SER A 28 -8.07 25.63 -1.64
CA SER A 28 -9.40 25.34 -1.12
C SER A 28 -9.55 23.96 -0.48
N TYR A 29 -8.54 23.11 -0.60
CA TYR A 29 -8.57 21.79 -0.04
C TYR A 29 -8.21 21.80 1.45
N ASN A 30 -9.06 21.19 2.30
CA ASN A 30 -8.78 21.07 3.73
C ASN A 30 -7.61 20.13 3.98
N LYS A 31 -6.42 20.68 3.95
CA LYS A 31 -5.19 19.94 4.20
C LYS A 31 -4.88 19.92 5.69
N SER A 32 -4.44 18.77 6.19
CA SER A 32 -3.85 18.74 7.52
C SER A 32 -2.59 19.59 7.58
N VAL A 33 -2.21 20.05 8.77
CA VAL A 33 -0.97 20.82 8.97
C VAL A 33 0.24 20.06 8.41
N LYS A 34 0.28 18.74 8.57
CA LYS A 34 1.37 17.88 8.05
C LYS A 34 1.45 17.92 6.53
N ILE A 35 0.31 17.88 5.83
CA ILE A 35 0.27 17.95 4.37
C ILE A 35 0.68 19.33 3.90
N GLN A 36 0.23 20.40 4.56
CA GLN A 36 0.64 21.76 4.23
C GLN A 36 2.16 21.96 4.37
N HIS A 37 2.73 21.41 5.44
CA HIS A 37 4.17 21.43 5.67
C HIS A 37 4.92 20.69 4.58
N MET A 38 4.43 19.49 4.19
CA MET A 38 5.00 18.72 3.09
C MET A 38 4.98 19.51 1.78
N VAL A 39 3.83 20.07 1.41
CA VAL A 39 3.66 20.82 0.16
C VAL A 39 4.60 22.01 0.09
N SER A 40 4.83 22.69 1.20
CA SER A 40 5.76 23.85 1.25
C SER A 40 7.22 23.47 0.96
N HIS A 41 7.59 22.21 1.13
CA HIS A 41 8.94 21.71 0.90
C HIS A 41 9.14 21.03 -0.46
N ILE A 42 8.07 20.87 -1.26
CA ILE A 42 8.17 20.22 -2.57
C ILE A 42 8.84 21.17 -3.56
N ALA A 43 9.98 20.77 -4.10
CA ALA A 43 10.66 21.45 -5.20
C ALA A 43 10.18 20.96 -6.56
N TYR A 44 10.08 19.64 -6.72
CA TYR A 44 9.58 19.01 -7.94
C TYR A 44 9.08 17.62 -7.63
N PHE A 45 8.40 16.99 -8.59
CA PHE A 45 7.96 15.61 -8.46
C PHE A 45 8.30 14.82 -9.71
N GLU A 46 8.56 13.53 -9.52
CA GLU A 46 8.73 12.56 -10.58
C GLU A 46 7.56 11.58 -10.55
N TYR A 47 7.22 11.00 -11.68
CA TYR A 47 6.17 9.99 -11.75
C TYR A 47 6.61 8.80 -12.59
N ILE A 48 6.05 7.64 -12.24
CA ILE A 48 6.24 6.39 -12.97
C ILE A 48 4.85 5.86 -13.32
N ILE A 49 4.63 5.60 -14.60
CA ILE A 49 3.37 5.03 -15.07
C ILE A 49 3.48 3.50 -14.98
N THR A 50 2.47 2.88 -14.38
CA THR A 50 2.38 1.43 -14.25
C THR A 50 1.18 0.90 -15.02
N ASP A 51 1.22 -0.37 -15.41
CA ASP A 51 0.16 -0.98 -16.22
C ASP A 51 -1.08 -1.36 -15.41
N SER A 52 -0.93 -1.49 -14.08
CA SER A 52 -2.03 -1.86 -13.20
C SER A 52 -1.92 -1.21 -11.83
N GLU A 53 -3.03 -1.18 -11.08
CA GLU A 53 -3.03 -0.70 -9.71
C GLU A 53 -2.18 -1.58 -8.79
N LEU A 54 -2.12 -2.88 -9.07
CA LEU A 54 -1.29 -3.81 -8.33
C LEU A 54 0.19 -3.45 -8.46
N GLU A 55 0.65 -3.20 -9.68
CA GLU A 55 2.04 -2.77 -9.92
C GLU A 55 2.34 -1.45 -9.22
N ALA A 56 1.40 -0.50 -9.27
CA ALA A 56 1.54 0.78 -8.59
C ALA A 56 1.68 0.59 -7.07
N LEU A 57 0.87 -0.29 -6.48
CA LEU A 57 0.92 -0.57 -5.05
C LEU A 57 2.25 -1.22 -4.65
N VAL A 58 2.72 -2.19 -5.40
CA VAL A 58 4.00 -2.87 -5.14
C VAL A 58 5.16 -1.90 -5.30
N LEU A 59 5.16 -1.09 -6.34
CA LEU A 59 6.19 -0.10 -6.59
C LEU A 59 6.24 0.95 -5.49
N GLU A 60 5.09 1.46 -5.06
CA GLU A 60 4.98 2.39 -3.93
C GLU A 60 5.59 1.79 -2.66
N SER A 61 5.22 0.56 -2.33
CA SER A 61 5.74 -0.13 -1.16
C SER A 61 7.26 -0.30 -1.22
N ASN A 62 7.80 -0.69 -2.36
CA ASN A 62 9.24 -0.86 -2.54
C ASN A 62 10.00 0.45 -2.42
N LEU A 63 9.48 1.52 -3.02
CA LEU A 63 10.09 2.85 -2.94
C LEU A 63 10.07 3.40 -1.51
N ILE A 64 9.02 3.18 -0.78
CA ILE A 64 8.92 3.59 0.63
C ILE A 64 9.95 2.83 1.48
N LYS A 65 10.11 1.54 1.25
CA LYS A 65 11.11 0.72 1.96
C LYS A 65 12.54 1.14 1.64
N GLU A 66 12.81 1.45 0.38
CA GLU A 66 14.14 1.82 -0.09
C GLU A 66 14.55 3.21 0.40
N HIS A 67 13.68 4.20 0.22
CA HIS A 67 14.00 5.62 0.48
C HIS A 67 13.58 6.10 1.85
N ARG A 68 12.65 5.43 2.51
CA ARG A 68 12.07 5.83 3.82
C ARG A 68 11.72 7.32 3.86
N PRO A 69 10.83 7.81 2.96
CA PRO A 69 10.55 9.22 2.88
C PRO A 69 9.98 9.78 4.18
N LYS A 70 10.43 10.96 4.56
CA LYS A 70 10.07 11.60 5.82
C LYS A 70 8.55 11.73 6.01
N TYR A 71 7.86 12.20 4.99
CA TYR A 71 6.44 12.48 5.10
C TYR A 71 5.55 11.24 5.01
N ASN A 72 6.03 10.16 4.42
CA ASN A 72 5.32 8.88 4.50
C ASN A 72 5.24 8.39 5.95
N THR A 73 6.33 8.55 6.71
CA THR A 73 6.37 8.23 8.13
C THR A 73 5.52 9.20 8.95
N MET A 74 5.61 10.51 8.67
CA MET A 74 4.87 11.54 9.41
C MET A 74 3.36 11.50 9.15
N LEU A 75 2.95 11.14 7.94
CA LEU A 75 1.53 11.01 7.57
C LEU A 75 0.94 9.66 7.96
N LYS A 76 1.77 8.77 8.47
CA LYS A 76 1.32 7.52 9.04
C LYS A 76 0.54 7.83 10.32
N ASP A 77 -0.77 7.60 10.28
CA ASP A 77 -1.59 7.66 11.49
C ASP A 77 -1.12 6.60 12.50
N ASP A 78 -1.60 6.67 13.74
CA ASP A 78 -1.31 5.68 14.78
C ASP A 78 -1.67 4.24 14.41
N LYS A 79 -2.31 4.06 13.26
CA LYS A 79 -2.62 2.76 12.69
C LYS A 79 -1.41 2.21 11.98
N SER A 80 -1.03 0.97 12.33
CA SER A 80 0.03 0.26 11.63
C SER A 80 -0.38 0.00 10.18
N TYR A 81 0.60 0.05 9.25
CA TYR A 81 0.36 -0.27 7.86
C TYR A 81 -0.05 -1.74 7.71
N PRO A 82 -1.02 -2.04 6.84
CA PRO A 82 -1.47 -3.41 6.62
C PRO A 82 -0.45 -4.26 5.88
N PHE A 83 -0.55 -5.57 6.13
CA PHE A 83 0.25 -6.61 5.46
C PHE A 83 -0.67 -7.60 4.77
N ILE A 84 -0.15 -8.27 3.76
CA ILE A 84 -0.77 -9.46 3.18
C ILE A 84 -0.08 -10.66 3.82
N LYS A 85 -0.87 -11.51 4.47
CA LYS A 85 -0.39 -12.73 5.12
C LYS A 85 -0.76 -13.94 4.27
N VAL A 86 0.21 -14.80 4.00
CA VAL A 86 -0.02 -16.08 3.35
C VAL A 86 0.26 -17.18 4.37
N THR A 87 -0.74 -18.02 4.65
CA THR A 87 -0.65 -19.06 5.68
C THR A 87 0.02 -20.32 5.12
N VAL A 88 1.32 -20.22 4.87
CA VAL A 88 2.10 -21.30 4.25
C VAL A 88 2.23 -22.55 5.15
N GLN A 89 1.92 -22.42 6.44
CA GLN A 89 1.95 -23.54 7.40
C GLN A 89 0.70 -24.42 7.31
N GLU A 90 -0.35 -23.93 6.66
CA GLU A 90 -1.57 -24.72 6.45
C GLU A 90 -1.43 -25.59 5.20
N ALA A 91 -2.08 -26.77 5.18
CA ALA A 91 -2.09 -27.64 4.02
C ALA A 91 -2.71 -26.96 2.79
N TYR A 92 -3.71 -26.11 3.03
CA TYR A 92 -4.36 -25.30 2.01
C TYR A 92 -4.18 -23.84 2.37
N PRO A 93 -3.12 -23.19 1.90
CA PRO A 93 -2.80 -21.80 2.28
C PRO A 93 -3.91 -20.82 1.97
N ARG A 94 -4.05 -19.82 2.84
CA ARG A 94 -4.98 -18.69 2.67
C ARG A 94 -4.19 -17.41 2.48
N VAL A 95 -4.81 -16.46 1.78
CA VAL A 95 -4.31 -15.10 1.66
C VAL A 95 -5.20 -14.19 2.53
N LEU A 96 -4.62 -13.58 3.55
CA LEU A 96 -5.35 -12.83 4.56
C LEU A 96 -4.81 -11.42 4.72
N PHE A 97 -5.69 -10.54 5.20
CA PHE A 97 -5.32 -9.20 5.65
C PHE A 97 -4.76 -9.29 7.07
N ALA A 98 -3.62 -8.67 7.31
CA ALA A 98 -3.02 -8.61 8.64
C ALA A 98 -2.55 -7.20 8.96
N ARG A 99 -2.70 -6.78 10.22
CA ARG A 99 -2.20 -5.48 10.66
C ARG A 99 -0.86 -5.55 11.37
N ARG A 100 -0.45 -6.74 11.76
CA ARG A 100 0.82 -6.96 12.47
C ARG A 100 1.52 -8.19 11.94
N MET A 101 2.83 -8.13 11.88
CA MET A 101 3.64 -9.32 11.66
C MET A 101 3.74 -10.12 12.95
N LYS A 102 3.50 -11.43 12.84
CA LYS A 102 3.71 -12.38 13.93
C LYS A 102 4.85 -13.32 13.58
N LYS A 103 5.53 -13.82 14.58
CA LYS A 103 6.61 -14.81 14.39
C LYS A 103 6.00 -16.23 14.33
N ASP A 104 5.17 -16.50 13.33
CA ASP A 104 4.43 -17.75 13.19
C ASP A 104 4.83 -18.57 11.96
N LYS A 105 5.97 -18.27 11.36
CA LYS A 105 6.51 -18.92 10.16
C LYS A 105 5.66 -18.77 8.90
N ASN A 106 4.59 -18.01 8.93
CA ASN A 106 3.84 -17.64 7.74
C ASN A 106 4.54 -16.52 6.98
N ARG A 107 4.19 -16.35 5.72
CA ARG A 107 4.76 -15.29 4.92
C ARG A 107 3.94 -14.01 5.03
N TYR A 108 4.63 -12.90 5.15
CA TYR A 108 4.04 -11.57 5.21
C TYR A 108 4.65 -10.69 4.13
N PHE A 109 3.78 -9.96 3.44
CA PHE A 109 4.17 -9.03 2.38
C PHE A 109 3.71 -7.63 2.78
N GLY A 110 4.52 -6.66 2.56
CA GLY A 110 4.22 -5.26 2.91
C GLY A 110 5.34 -4.64 3.72
N PRO A 111 5.09 -3.58 4.48
CA PRO A 111 3.79 -2.94 4.69
C PRO A 111 3.28 -2.17 3.46
N TYR A 112 1.97 -2.09 3.31
CA TYR A 112 1.32 -1.32 2.26
C TYR A 112 0.64 -0.10 2.84
N THR A 113 0.49 0.96 2.04
CA THR A 113 -0.03 2.25 2.53
C THR A 113 -1.56 2.33 2.56
N SER A 114 -2.25 1.51 1.76
CA SER A 114 -3.72 1.54 1.63
C SER A 114 -4.34 0.22 2.01
N ALA A 115 -5.14 0.22 3.08
CA ALA A 115 -5.90 -0.96 3.50
C ALA A 115 -6.93 -1.39 2.45
N GLY A 116 -7.60 -0.42 1.80
CA GLY A 116 -8.55 -0.71 0.73
C GLY A 116 -7.90 -1.41 -0.45
N ALA A 117 -6.74 -0.91 -0.90
CA ALA A 117 -6.00 -1.51 -2.00
C ALA A 117 -5.52 -2.92 -1.65
N VAL A 118 -5.07 -3.14 -0.40
CA VAL A 118 -4.66 -4.47 0.07
C VAL A 118 -5.83 -5.46 0.03
N LYS A 119 -7.01 -5.05 0.47
CA LYS A 119 -8.22 -5.89 0.43
C LYS A 119 -8.61 -6.23 -1.01
N ASP A 120 -8.53 -5.28 -1.93
CA ASP A 120 -8.81 -5.49 -3.34
C ASP A 120 -7.83 -6.48 -3.96
N VAL A 121 -6.55 -6.38 -3.64
CA VAL A 121 -5.51 -7.31 -4.09
C VAL A 121 -5.75 -8.71 -3.56
N ILE A 122 -6.09 -8.84 -2.28
CA ILE A 122 -6.41 -10.13 -1.67
C ILE A 122 -7.59 -10.80 -2.37
N GLU A 123 -8.64 -10.04 -2.63
CA GLU A 123 -9.82 -10.54 -3.36
C GLU A 123 -9.47 -10.97 -4.77
N LEU A 124 -8.66 -10.18 -5.48
CA LEU A 124 -8.19 -10.52 -6.82
C LEU A 124 -7.37 -11.81 -6.83
N VAL A 125 -6.45 -11.97 -5.89
CA VAL A 125 -5.62 -13.18 -5.76
C VAL A 125 -6.50 -14.40 -5.48
N ARG A 126 -7.51 -14.27 -4.63
CA ARG A 126 -8.45 -15.35 -4.35
C ARG A 126 -9.19 -15.80 -5.60
N LYS A 127 -9.61 -14.86 -6.44
CA LYS A 127 -10.30 -15.16 -7.70
C LYS A 127 -9.38 -15.80 -8.72
N LEU A 128 -8.17 -15.27 -8.89
CA LEU A 128 -7.23 -15.76 -9.90
C LEU A 128 -6.62 -17.12 -9.56
N TYR A 129 -6.29 -17.36 -8.31
CA TYR A 129 -5.60 -18.55 -7.86
C TYR A 129 -6.51 -19.51 -7.08
N GLN A 130 -7.78 -19.18 -6.97
CA GLN A 130 -8.79 -20.03 -6.31
C GLN A 130 -8.38 -20.46 -4.90
N VAL A 131 -7.80 -19.51 -4.14
CA VAL A 131 -7.36 -19.74 -2.77
C VAL A 131 -8.57 -19.70 -1.84
N ARG A 132 -8.64 -20.61 -0.87
CA ARG A 132 -9.75 -20.60 0.09
C ARG A 132 -9.76 -19.36 0.95
N SER A 133 -10.95 -18.94 1.37
CA SER A 133 -11.14 -17.73 2.18
C SER A 133 -11.30 -17.98 3.68
N CYS A 134 -11.64 -19.20 4.09
CA CYS A 134 -11.89 -19.55 5.48
C CYS A 134 -11.27 -20.90 5.86
N SER A 135 -11.13 -21.13 7.18
CA SER A 135 -10.53 -22.35 7.70
C SER A 135 -11.38 -23.59 7.51
N SER A 136 -12.71 -23.43 7.40
CA SER A 136 -13.66 -24.53 7.27
C SER A 136 -14.04 -24.87 5.83
N CYS A 137 -13.59 -24.11 4.85
CA CYS A 137 -13.95 -24.31 3.44
C CYS A 137 -13.40 -25.60 2.83
N LEU A 138 -12.49 -26.28 3.51
CA LEU A 138 -11.90 -27.53 3.06
C LEU A 138 -12.91 -28.64 2.86
N LEU A 139 -13.97 -28.67 3.68
CA LEU A 139 -14.98 -29.73 3.65
C LEU A 139 -15.79 -29.74 2.35
N TYR A 140 -15.84 -28.64 1.67
CA TYR A 140 -16.65 -28.46 0.47
C TYR A 140 -15.86 -28.62 -0.82
N THR A 141 -14.55 -28.88 -0.72
CA THR A 141 -13.66 -29.00 -1.88
C THR A 141 -14.05 -28.07 -3.01
N SER A 142 -14.27 -26.83 -2.67
CA SER A 142 -14.66 -25.84 -3.67
C SER A 142 -13.59 -25.80 -4.76
N PRO A 143 -13.96 -26.05 -6.02
CA PRO A 143 -13.01 -26.02 -7.11
C PRO A 143 -12.53 -24.62 -7.42
N SER A 144 -13.10 -23.67 -6.82
CA SER A 144 -12.75 -22.26 -7.04
C SER A 144 -11.77 -21.75 -6.05
#